data_62568d79a9d3923791339fa5e44cd1d0
#
_entry.id   62568d79a9d3923791339fa5e44cd1d0
#
_cell.length_a   1.000
_cell.length_b   1.000
_cell.length_c   1.000
_cell.angle_alpha   90.00
_cell.angle_beta   90.00
_cell.angle_gamma   90.00
#
_symmetry.space_group_name_H-M   'P 1'
#
loop_
_entity.id
_entity.type
_entity.pdbx_description
1 polymer ?
#
loop_
_entity_poly.entity_id
_entity_poly.type
_entity_poly.pdbx_seq_one_letter_code
_entity_poly.pdbx_strand_id
1 'polypeptide(L)'
;LLVAMGRHVSGFVKRLFSVGAGAHAIVQRTRELDDLFRFKVDFVRRRALPLLKAGAHIERSVEDDAMVARLVGDVDGDFELALARAGCGLLDLEKTDKAAATPPIEALKRWCAARVHDRAYRSWVVFRFPENLDYWQLVETHLPPTAAPLVLYGPEWRQRKRDGFTLTDPRMTAREVLSEIHYCVLCHERDKDSCSKGLYEKDGKVAVNPLGIELEGCPLDEKISEMPLLRKQGDAIGALALIAVDNPMCPGTGHRIC
;
A
#
# COMPACT_ATOMS: atom_id res chain seq x y z
N LEU A 1 -21.16 8.50 10.87
CA LEU A 1 -22.33 7.66 10.68
C LEU A 1 -21.99 6.42 9.83
N LEU A 2 -21.52 6.55 8.59
CA LEU A 2 -21.27 5.45 7.63
C LEU A 2 -20.39 4.34 8.21
N VAL A 3 -19.23 4.66 8.79
CA VAL A 3 -18.35 3.69 9.42
C VAL A 3 -19.05 2.91 10.54
N ALA A 4 -19.89 3.57 11.33
CA ALA A 4 -20.68 2.91 12.37
C ALA A 4 -21.71 1.95 11.76
N MET A 5 -22.38 2.35 10.68
CA MET A 5 -23.31 1.49 9.95
C MET A 5 -22.60 0.27 9.35
N GLY A 6 -21.43 0.45 8.73
CA GLY A 6 -20.63 -0.65 8.21
C GLY A 6 -20.27 -1.69 9.29
N ARG A 7 -19.87 -1.22 10.48
CA ARG A 7 -19.62 -2.11 11.64
C ARG A 7 -20.90 -2.84 12.10
N HIS A 8 -22.04 -2.15 12.09
CA HIS A 8 -23.33 -2.76 12.46
C HIS A 8 -23.72 -3.87 11.48
N VAL A 9 -23.64 -3.59 10.18
CA VAL A 9 -23.89 -4.60 9.12
C VAL A 9 -22.92 -5.77 9.25
N SER A 10 -21.63 -5.50 9.49
CA SER A 10 -20.63 -6.54 9.74
C SER A 10 -21.04 -7.43 10.92
N GLY A 11 -21.46 -6.84 12.03
CA GLY A 11 -21.95 -7.59 13.20
C GLY A 11 -23.18 -8.44 12.90
N PHE A 12 -24.11 -7.92 12.10
CA PHE A 12 -25.30 -8.66 11.67
C PHE A 12 -24.93 -9.86 10.79
N VAL A 13 -24.11 -9.64 9.73
CA VAL A 13 -23.67 -10.69 8.80
C VAL A 13 -22.88 -11.79 9.53
N LYS A 14 -21.99 -11.42 10.45
CA LYS A 14 -21.24 -12.38 11.27
C LYS A 14 -22.12 -13.31 12.07
N ARG A 15 -23.22 -12.79 12.62
CA ARG A 15 -24.21 -13.61 13.37
C ARG A 15 -25.06 -14.46 12.42
N LEU A 16 -25.58 -13.86 11.34
CA LEU A 16 -26.48 -14.52 10.40
C LEU A 16 -25.82 -15.75 9.75
N PHE A 17 -24.55 -15.64 9.36
CA PHE A 17 -23.81 -16.67 8.67
C PHE A 17 -22.85 -17.45 9.57
N SER A 18 -22.84 -17.19 10.86
CA SER A 18 -21.96 -17.85 11.85
C SER A 18 -20.46 -17.76 11.50
N VAL A 19 -20.03 -16.68 10.86
CA VAL A 19 -18.64 -16.47 10.38
C VAL A 19 -17.78 -15.64 11.34
N GLY A 20 -18.21 -15.51 12.60
CA GLY A 20 -17.53 -14.67 13.59
C GLY A 20 -16.08 -15.07 13.85
N ALA A 21 -15.77 -16.37 13.94
CA ALA A 21 -14.40 -16.87 14.14
C ALA A 21 -13.48 -16.52 12.97
N GLY A 22 -13.93 -16.72 11.73
CA GLY A 22 -13.17 -16.35 10.53
C GLY A 22 -12.92 -14.84 10.44
N ALA A 23 -13.93 -14.04 10.74
CA ALA A 23 -13.78 -12.58 10.78
C ALA A 23 -12.78 -12.13 11.87
N HIS A 24 -12.80 -12.77 13.05
CA HIS A 24 -11.83 -12.49 14.12
C HIS A 24 -10.40 -12.84 13.68
N ALA A 25 -10.20 -13.97 13.00
CA ALA A 25 -8.88 -14.35 12.47
C ALA A 25 -8.33 -13.31 11.46
N ILE A 26 -9.20 -12.71 10.64
CA ILE A 26 -8.80 -11.62 9.73
C ILE A 26 -8.35 -10.38 10.53
N VAL A 27 -9.05 -10.01 11.61
CA VAL A 27 -8.65 -8.91 12.50
C VAL A 27 -7.27 -9.17 13.11
N GLN A 28 -7.05 -10.36 13.65
CA GLN A 28 -5.76 -10.73 14.25
C GLN A 28 -4.62 -10.66 13.23
N ARG A 29 -4.80 -11.27 12.06
CA ARG A 29 -3.81 -11.21 10.96
C ARG A 29 -3.53 -9.78 10.49
N THR A 30 -4.54 -8.91 10.50
CA THR A 30 -4.35 -7.49 10.17
C THR A 30 -3.46 -6.82 11.20
N ARG A 31 -3.71 -7.03 12.49
CA ARG A 31 -2.91 -6.45 13.59
C ARG A 31 -1.47 -6.94 13.61
N GLU A 32 -1.23 -8.20 13.28
CA GLU A 32 0.12 -8.75 13.15
C GLU A 32 0.99 -8.02 12.13
N LEU A 33 0.35 -7.37 11.15
CA LEU A 33 1.00 -6.61 10.09
C LEU A 33 1.08 -5.10 10.36
N ASP A 34 0.54 -4.60 11.48
CA ASP A 34 0.51 -3.16 11.78
C ASP A 34 1.91 -2.54 11.80
N ASP A 35 2.90 -3.26 12.32
CA ASP A 35 4.28 -2.78 12.38
C ASP A 35 4.90 -2.53 10.99
N LEU A 36 4.51 -3.29 9.96
CA LEU A 36 4.96 -3.04 8.59
C LEU A 36 4.57 -1.64 8.13
N PHE A 37 3.32 -1.27 8.39
CA PHE A 37 2.77 0.00 7.91
C PHE A 37 3.19 1.18 8.78
N ARG A 38 3.35 0.97 10.09
CA ARG A 38 3.97 1.94 10.98
C ARG A 38 5.42 2.22 10.55
N PHE A 39 6.21 1.19 10.33
CA PHE A 39 7.59 1.32 9.85
C PHE A 39 7.66 2.00 8.47
N LYS A 40 6.81 1.59 7.52
CA LYS A 40 6.70 2.21 6.20
C LYS A 40 6.50 3.72 6.28
N VAL A 41 5.56 4.18 7.11
CA VAL A 41 5.18 5.60 7.18
C VAL A 41 6.14 6.39 8.07
N ASP A 42 6.37 5.91 9.29
CA ASP A 42 7.09 6.69 10.30
C ASP A 42 8.61 6.60 10.14
N PHE A 43 9.11 5.53 9.56
CA PHE A 43 10.53 5.35 9.34
C PHE A 43 10.92 5.53 7.87
N VAL A 44 10.49 4.66 6.98
CA VAL A 44 10.97 4.67 5.58
C VAL A 44 10.59 5.97 4.89
N ARG A 45 9.30 6.33 4.89
CA ARG A 45 8.81 7.54 4.21
C ARG A 45 9.35 8.83 4.82
N ARG A 46 9.39 8.92 6.16
CA ARG A 46 9.75 10.18 6.85
C ARG A 46 11.24 10.35 7.03
N ARG A 47 12.02 9.28 7.07
CA ARG A 47 13.45 9.33 7.44
C ARG A 47 14.38 8.81 6.36
N ALA A 48 14.07 7.68 5.69
CA ALA A 48 14.94 7.11 4.68
C ALA A 48 14.78 7.78 3.31
N LEU A 49 13.54 7.93 2.79
CA LEU A 49 13.28 8.57 1.51
C LEU A 49 13.82 10.01 1.39
N PRO A 50 13.82 10.84 2.44
CA PRO A 50 14.46 12.17 2.35
C PRO A 50 15.94 12.15 2.00
N LEU A 51 16.66 11.05 2.25
CA LEU A 51 18.07 10.90 1.85
C LEU A 51 18.23 10.81 0.33
N LEU A 52 17.20 10.42 -0.40
CA LEU A 52 17.18 10.28 -1.86
C LEU A 52 16.68 11.54 -2.59
N LYS A 53 16.38 12.61 -1.85
CA LYS A 53 15.98 13.89 -2.47
C LYS A 53 17.15 14.45 -3.31
N ALA A 54 16.78 15.14 -4.39
CA ALA A 54 17.71 15.72 -5.35
C ALA A 54 18.55 14.69 -6.15
N GLY A 55 18.06 13.44 -6.27
CA GLY A 55 18.75 12.41 -7.08
C GLY A 55 20.00 11.82 -6.40
N ALA A 56 20.15 12.00 -5.08
CA ALA A 56 21.22 11.36 -4.33
C ALA A 56 21.13 9.83 -4.41
N HIS A 57 22.24 9.18 -4.71
CA HIS A 57 22.38 7.74 -4.65
C HIS A 57 23.05 7.36 -3.32
N ILE A 58 22.46 6.41 -2.61
CA ILE A 58 23.03 5.86 -1.37
C ILE A 58 23.59 4.48 -1.69
N GLU A 59 24.88 4.33 -1.55
CA GLU A 59 25.55 3.04 -1.74
C GLU A 59 25.28 2.10 -0.56
N ARG A 60 25.32 0.80 -0.84
CA ARG A 60 25.22 -0.22 0.21
C ARG A 60 26.51 -0.24 1.01
N SER A 61 26.39 -0.30 2.33
CA SER A 61 27.49 -0.38 3.28
C SER A 61 27.47 -1.70 4.03
N VAL A 62 28.61 -2.33 4.13
CA VAL A 62 28.79 -3.57 4.92
C VAL A 62 28.52 -3.31 6.41
N GLU A 63 28.88 -2.13 6.90
CA GLU A 63 28.65 -1.72 8.27
C GLU A 63 27.14 -1.57 8.58
N ASP A 64 26.38 -0.96 7.64
CA ASP A 64 24.94 -0.83 7.78
C ASP A 64 24.25 -2.19 7.69
N ASP A 65 24.72 -3.09 6.80
CA ASP A 65 24.22 -4.47 6.72
C ASP A 65 24.47 -5.23 8.02
N ALA A 66 25.67 -5.14 8.59
CA ALA A 66 26.00 -5.76 9.86
C ALA A 66 25.21 -5.19 11.03
N MET A 67 24.94 -3.88 11.03
CA MET A 67 24.11 -3.24 12.04
C MET A 67 22.67 -3.73 11.95
N VAL A 68 22.10 -3.76 10.76
CA VAL A 68 20.72 -4.23 10.53
C VAL A 68 20.59 -5.71 10.86
N ALA A 69 21.57 -6.55 10.48
CA ALA A 69 21.57 -7.97 10.84
C ALA A 69 21.56 -8.17 12.36
N ARG A 70 22.35 -7.40 13.11
CA ARG A 70 22.34 -7.43 14.58
C ARG A 70 21.03 -6.93 15.17
N LEU A 71 20.44 -5.90 14.58
CA LEU A 71 19.18 -5.31 15.03
C LEU A 71 18.01 -6.29 14.87
N VAL A 72 17.95 -6.99 13.75
CA VAL A 72 16.87 -7.93 13.41
C VAL A 72 17.10 -9.29 14.09
N GLY A 73 18.37 -9.67 14.26
CA GLY A 73 18.75 -10.99 14.78
C GLY A 73 18.54 -12.11 13.76
N ASP A 74 18.57 -13.34 14.26
CA ASP A 74 18.30 -14.52 13.45
C ASP A 74 16.79 -14.69 13.27
N VAL A 75 16.33 -14.69 12.03
CA VAL A 75 14.90 -14.74 11.67
C VAL A 75 14.66 -15.95 10.77
N ASP A 76 13.91 -16.90 11.29
CA ASP A 76 13.31 -17.95 10.47
C ASP A 76 11.98 -17.45 9.90
N GLY A 77 11.98 -17.10 8.60
CA GLY A 77 10.79 -16.70 7.85
C GLY A 77 10.72 -15.25 7.40
N ASP A 78 9.81 -14.47 7.96
CA ASP A 78 9.44 -13.13 7.45
C ASP A 78 10.40 -12.03 7.90
N PHE A 79 11.48 -11.86 7.14
CA PHE A 79 12.48 -10.83 7.41
C PHE A 79 11.94 -9.40 7.28
N GLU A 80 11.01 -9.12 6.36
CA GLU A 80 10.42 -7.80 6.21
C GLU A 80 9.65 -7.39 7.48
N LEU A 81 8.85 -8.30 8.04
CA LEU A 81 8.12 -8.04 9.27
C LEU A 81 9.05 -7.90 10.48
N ALA A 82 10.07 -8.74 10.57
CA ALA A 82 11.05 -8.66 11.65
C ALA A 82 11.81 -7.32 11.61
N LEU A 83 12.25 -6.90 10.44
CA LEU A 83 12.87 -5.59 10.23
C LEU A 83 11.93 -4.43 10.64
N ALA A 84 10.66 -4.52 10.24
CA ALA A 84 9.68 -3.51 10.59
C ALA A 84 9.47 -3.41 12.10
N ARG A 85 9.36 -4.54 12.80
CA ARG A 85 9.27 -4.60 14.28
C ARG A 85 10.50 -4.00 14.95
N ALA A 86 11.68 -4.38 14.49
CA ALA A 86 12.93 -3.82 15.00
C ALA A 86 13.01 -2.30 14.79
N GLY A 87 12.65 -1.82 13.60
CA GLY A 87 12.60 -0.40 13.29
C GLY A 87 11.56 0.37 14.12
N CYS A 88 10.38 -0.21 14.34
CA CYS A 88 9.39 0.34 15.27
C CYS A 88 9.90 0.42 16.71
N GLY A 89 10.63 -0.63 17.15
CA GLY A 89 11.29 -0.63 18.46
C GLY A 89 12.31 0.51 18.61
N LEU A 90 13.09 0.79 17.56
CA LEU A 90 14.01 1.93 17.55
C LEU A 90 13.29 3.28 17.64
N LEU A 91 12.14 3.43 16.97
CA LEU A 91 11.31 4.64 17.09
C LEU A 91 10.78 4.84 18.51
N ASP A 92 10.48 3.75 19.21
CA ASP A 92 10.03 3.83 20.60
C ASP A 92 11.20 4.04 21.56
N LEU A 93 12.35 3.41 21.33
CA LEU A 93 13.59 3.65 22.09
C LEU A 93 14.05 5.13 21.98
N GLU A 94 13.95 5.73 20.80
CA GLU A 94 14.34 7.13 20.59
C GLU A 94 13.58 8.10 21.51
N LYS A 95 12.37 7.77 21.92
CA LYS A 95 11.57 8.60 22.85
C LYS A 95 12.09 8.55 24.28
N THR A 96 12.73 7.45 24.66
CA THR A 96 13.22 7.22 26.03
C THR A 96 14.73 7.36 26.15
N ASP A 97 15.47 6.89 25.14
CA ASP A 97 16.94 6.99 25.07
C ASP A 97 17.39 7.31 23.64
N LYS A 98 17.41 8.59 23.33
CA LYS A 98 17.82 9.07 22.01
C LYS A 98 19.28 8.75 21.69
N ALA A 99 20.17 8.75 22.68
CA ALA A 99 21.59 8.50 22.46
C ALA A 99 21.83 7.05 22.01
N ALA A 100 21.20 6.09 22.67
CA ALA A 100 21.28 4.68 22.30
C ALA A 100 20.60 4.39 20.94
N ALA A 101 19.49 5.08 20.63
CA ALA A 101 18.74 4.86 19.40
C ALA A 101 19.39 5.46 18.14
N THR A 102 20.15 6.55 18.27
CA THR A 102 20.67 7.30 17.11
C THR A 102 21.55 6.47 16.17
N PRO A 103 22.59 5.74 16.63
CA PRO A 103 23.45 4.99 15.72
C PRO A 103 22.71 3.93 14.90
N PRO A 104 21.87 3.06 15.48
CA PRO A 104 21.13 2.07 14.68
C PRO A 104 20.05 2.71 13.80
N ILE A 105 19.44 3.83 14.17
CA ILE A 105 18.51 4.59 13.33
C ILE A 105 19.21 5.11 12.08
N GLU A 106 20.39 5.73 12.21
CA GLU A 106 21.12 6.27 11.06
C GLU A 106 21.60 5.17 10.11
N ALA A 107 22.06 4.04 10.62
CA ALA A 107 22.40 2.88 9.82
C ALA A 107 21.17 2.32 9.07
N LEU A 108 20.04 2.14 9.77
CA LEU A 108 18.80 1.63 9.18
C LEU A 108 18.22 2.60 8.13
N LYS A 109 18.35 3.91 8.31
CA LYS A 109 17.95 4.92 7.32
C LYS A 109 18.73 4.75 6.01
N ARG A 110 20.06 4.66 6.07
CA ARG A 110 20.90 4.45 4.89
C ARG A 110 20.61 3.09 4.26
N TRP A 111 20.48 2.05 5.06
CA TRP A 111 20.14 0.71 4.62
C TRP A 111 18.84 0.67 3.81
N CYS A 112 17.78 1.31 4.31
CA CYS A 112 16.51 1.41 3.61
C CYS A 112 16.62 2.26 2.33
N ALA A 113 17.30 3.41 2.39
CA ALA A 113 17.48 4.30 1.24
C ALA A 113 18.23 3.61 0.09
N ALA A 114 19.26 2.80 0.41
CA ALA A 114 20.00 2.04 -0.59
C ALA A 114 19.19 0.90 -1.27
N ARG A 115 18.00 0.57 -0.75
CA ARG A 115 17.22 -0.60 -1.19
C ARG A 115 15.82 -0.30 -1.70
N VAL A 116 15.28 0.87 -1.40
CA VAL A 116 13.88 1.21 -1.71
C VAL A 116 13.54 1.12 -3.21
N HIS A 117 14.50 1.35 -4.10
CA HIS A 117 14.33 1.25 -5.55
C HIS A 117 14.99 -0.01 -6.14
N ASP A 118 15.49 -0.90 -5.30
CA ASP A 118 16.12 -2.13 -5.75
C ASP A 118 15.06 -3.19 -6.11
N ARG A 119 15.21 -3.76 -7.29
CA ARG A 119 14.31 -4.82 -7.82
C ARG A 119 14.22 -6.04 -6.90
N ALA A 120 15.29 -6.37 -6.17
CA ALA A 120 15.30 -7.49 -5.22
C ALA A 120 14.28 -7.31 -4.07
N TYR A 121 13.94 -6.08 -3.73
CA TYR A 121 13.00 -5.73 -2.67
C TYR A 121 11.63 -5.29 -3.19
N ARG A 122 11.33 -5.51 -4.47
CA ARG A 122 10.09 -5.07 -5.11
C ARG A 122 8.83 -5.70 -4.47
N SER A 123 8.94 -6.89 -3.91
CA SER A 123 7.85 -7.57 -3.20
C SER A 123 7.57 -6.98 -1.82
N TRP A 124 8.50 -6.20 -1.26
CA TRP A 124 8.38 -5.64 0.07
C TRP A 124 7.41 -4.46 0.09
N VAL A 125 6.37 -4.58 0.91
CA VAL A 125 5.35 -3.52 1.02
C VAL A 125 5.86 -2.28 1.72
N VAL A 126 6.88 -2.40 2.58
CA VAL A 126 7.50 -1.25 3.27
C VAL A 126 8.22 -0.30 2.30
N PHE A 127 8.58 -0.76 1.10
CA PHE A 127 9.22 0.04 0.05
C PHE A 127 8.28 0.40 -1.11
N ARG A 128 7.02 -0.01 -1.06
CA ARG A 128 6.03 0.37 -2.07
C ARG A 128 5.44 1.75 -1.75
N PHE A 129 5.79 2.74 -2.53
CA PHE A 129 5.26 4.11 -2.44
C PHE A 129 4.60 4.50 -3.74
N PRO A 130 3.62 5.45 -3.72
CA PRO A 130 3.10 6.03 -4.94
C PRO A 130 4.22 6.68 -5.74
N GLU A 131 4.30 6.35 -7.01
CA GLU A 131 5.23 6.94 -7.96
C GLU A 131 4.52 8.04 -8.75
N ASN A 132 5.26 9.03 -9.21
CA ASN A 132 4.75 9.99 -10.17
C ASN A 132 4.49 9.28 -11.50
N LEU A 133 3.30 9.47 -12.05
CA LEU A 133 2.97 8.90 -13.35
C LEU A 133 3.63 9.73 -14.45
N ASP A 134 4.29 9.06 -15.39
CA ASP A 134 4.57 9.61 -16.69
C ASP A 134 3.33 9.40 -17.58
N TYR A 135 2.54 10.44 -17.77
CA TYR A 135 1.31 10.38 -18.54
C TYR A 135 1.52 10.06 -20.02
N TRP A 136 2.74 10.24 -20.52
CA TRP A 136 3.11 9.92 -21.90
C TRP A 136 3.66 8.51 -22.03
N GLN A 137 4.00 7.84 -20.92
CA GLN A 137 4.52 6.49 -20.87
C GLN A 137 3.87 5.68 -19.73
N LEU A 138 2.54 5.64 -19.71
CA LEU A 138 1.77 4.92 -18.68
C LEU A 138 2.00 3.40 -18.68
N VAL A 139 2.35 2.85 -19.85
CA VAL A 139 2.64 1.42 -20.04
C VAL A 139 4.07 1.28 -20.52
N GLU A 140 4.89 0.58 -19.73
CA GLU A 140 6.24 0.22 -20.15
C GLU A 140 6.17 -0.79 -21.29
N THR A 141 6.63 -0.39 -22.48
CA THR A 141 6.68 -1.24 -23.66
C THR A 141 8.01 -1.10 -24.36
N HIS A 142 8.41 -2.14 -25.08
CA HIS A 142 9.59 -2.12 -25.94
C HIS A 142 9.29 -2.84 -27.26
N LEU A 143 10.00 -2.44 -28.31
CA LEU A 143 9.97 -3.11 -29.61
C LEU A 143 11.26 -3.93 -29.75
N PRO A 144 11.18 -5.29 -29.72
CA PRO A 144 12.36 -6.11 -29.94
C PRO A 144 12.90 -5.93 -31.35
N PRO A 145 14.23 -6.01 -31.57
CA PRO A 145 14.84 -5.85 -32.89
C PRO A 145 14.35 -6.84 -33.94
N THR A 146 13.87 -8.00 -33.51
CA THR A 146 13.38 -9.09 -34.36
C THR A 146 11.85 -9.14 -34.48
N ALA A 147 11.14 -8.20 -33.85
CA ALA A 147 9.69 -8.20 -33.91
C ALA A 147 9.17 -7.73 -35.28
N ALA A 148 8.03 -8.27 -35.67
CA ALA A 148 7.28 -7.71 -36.78
C ALA A 148 6.89 -6.24 -36.48
N PRO A 149 6.78 -5.38 -37.50
CA PRO A 149 6.36 -4.01 -37.29
C PRO A 149 5.07 -3.94 -36.47
N LEU A 150 5.02 -3.02 -35.52
CA LEU A 150 3.85 -2.76 -34.66
C LEU A 150 3.57 -3.76 -33.52
N VAL A 151 4.47 -4.70 -33.23
CA VAL A 151 4.31 -5.57 -32.06
C VAL A 151 5.09 -5.00 -30.88
N LEU A 152 4.37 -4.48 -29.91
CA LEU A 152 4.95 -3.98 -28.65
C LEU A 152 4.91 -5.06 -27.58
N TYR A 153 6.01 -5.24 -26.89
CA TYR A 153 6.11 -6.18 -25.78
C TYR A 153 6.21 -5.42 -24.46
N GLY A 154 5.45 -5.88 -23.47
CA GLY A 154 5.64 -5.45 -22.08
C GLY A 154 6.82 -6.18 -21.45
N PRO A 155 7.29 -5.73 -20.25
CA PRO A 155 8.37 -6.40 -19.55
C PRO A 155 7.98 -7.83 -19.19
N GLU A 156 8.94 -8.76 -19.28
CA GLU A 156 8.72 -10.20 -19.05
C GLU A 156 8.05 -10.49 -17.70
N TRP A 157 8.42 -9.74 -16.66
CA TRP A 157 7.85 -9.92 -15.32
C TRP A 157 6.37 -9.54 -15.21
N ARG A 158 5.81 -8.84 -16.21
CA ARG A 158 4.37 -8.55 -16.35
C ARG A 158 3.65 -9.54 -17.24
N GLN A 159 4.38 -10.37 -17.98
CA GLN A 159 3.77 -11.33 -18.89
C GLN A 159 3.19 -12.49 -18.09
N ARG A 160 1.95 -12.83 -18.39
CA ARG A 160 1.24 -13.96 -17.78
C ARG A 160 1.01 -15.02 -18.84
N LYS A 161 1.38 -16.25 -18.52
CA LYS A 161 1.02 -17.40 -19.36
C LYS A 161 -0.32 -17.94 -18.89
N ARG A 162 -1.19 -18.21 -19.83
CA ARG A 162 -2.41 -18.95 -19.56
C ARG A 162 -2.08 -20.43 -19.57
N ASP A 163 -2.29 -21.11 -18.47
CA ASP A 163 -2.11 -22.55 -18.30
C ASP A 163 -3.46 -23.22 -18.01
N GLY A 164 -4.21 -23.49 -19.07
CA GLY A 164 -5.52 -24.14 -18.97
C GLY A 164 -6.55 -23.27 -18.26
N PHE A 165 -7.20 -23.82 -17.25
CA PHE A 165 -8.26 -23.16 -16.47
C PHE A 165 -7.80 -22.60 -15.13
N THR A 166 -6.52 -22.58 -14.87
CA THR A 166 -5.96 -21.98 -13.64
C THR A 166 -6.19 -20.49 -13.64
N LEU A 167 -6.37 -19.89 -12.44
CA LEU A 167 -6.49 -18.46 -12.31
C LEU A 167 -5.20 -17.78 -12.79
N THR A 168 -5.32 -16.96 -13.84
CA THR A 168 -4.21 -16.17 -14.37
C THR A 168 -3.97 -14.90 -13.56
N ASP A 169 -4.91 -14.53 -12.69
CA ASP A 169 -4.82 -13.36 -11.84
C ASP A 169 -4.79 -13.80 -10.36
N PRO A 170 -3.60 -13.97 -9.77
CA PRO A 170 -3.48 -14.37 -8.38
C PRO A 170 -4.09 -13.30 -7.48
N ARG A 171 -4.82 -13.73 -6.46
CA ARG A 171 -5.40 -12.81 -5.48
C ARG A 171 -4.28 -12.17 -4.67
N MET A 172 -4.50 -10.94 -4.25
CA MET A 172 -3.62 -10.26 -3.32
C MET A 172 -3.57 -10.97 -1.96
N THR A 173 -2.40 -11.06 -1.40
CA THR A 173 -2.21 -11.46 -0.01
C THR A 173 -2.79 -10.39 0.94
N ALA A 174 -3.02 -10.74 2.20
CA ALA A 174 -3.46 -9.78 3.22
C ALA A 174 -2.52 -8.56 3.33
N ARG A 175 -1.22 -8.79 3.19
CA ARG A 175 -0.18 -7.75 3.20
C ARG A 175 -0.31 -6.79 2.01
N GLU A 176 -0.50 -7.31 0.82
CA GLU A 176 -0.68 -6.50 -0.39
C GLU A 176 -1.97 -5.70 -0.33
N VAL A 177 -3.09 -6.30 0.09
CA VAL A 177 -4.35 -5.57 0.30
C VAL A 177 -4.16 -4.42 1.27
N LEU A 178 -3.49 -4.65 2.41
CA LEU A 178 -3.24 -3.59 3.39
C LEU A 178 -2.28 -2.53 2.82
N SER A 179 -1.32 -2.90 1.97
CA SER A 179 -0.46 -1.93 1.29
C SER A 179 -1.28 -0.96 0.45
N GLU A 180 -2.24 -1.45 -0.35
CA GLU A 180 -3.14 -0.60 -1.13
C GLU A 180 -4.02 0.29 -0.22
N ILE A 181 -4.58 -0.29 0.83
CA ILE A 181 -5.40 0.44 1.82
C ILE A 181 -4.62 1.58 2.49
N HIS A 182 -3.34 1.37 2.76
CA HIS A 182 -2.49 2.39 3.39
C HIS A 182 -2.05 3.52 2.45
N TYR A 183 -2.36 3.47 1.16
CA TYR A 183 -2.23 4.63 0.27
C TYR A 183 -3.29 5.69 0.54
N CYS A 184 -4.43 5.34 1.13
CA CYS A 184 -5.46 6.30 1.52
C CYS A 184 -4.89 7.35 2.47
N VAL A 185 -5.00 8.63 2.08
CA VAL A 185 -4.53 9.77 2.87
C VAL A 185 -5.58 10.30 3.84
N LEU A 186 -6.71 9.61 3.96
CA LEU A 186 -7.83 9.97 4.86
C LEU A 186 -8.24 11.44 4.71
N CYS A 187 -8.49 11.88 3.48
CA CYS A 187 -8.80 13.27 3.19
C CYS A 187 -10.13 13.75 3.82
N HIS A 188 -11.03 12.84 4.19
CA HIS A 188 -12.23 13.13 4.97
C HIS A 188 -11.96 13.80 6.31
N GLU A 189 -10.84 13.49 6.97
CA GLU A 189 -10.43 14.16 8.20
C GLU A 189 -10.11 15.66 8.02
N ARG A 190 -10.09 16.11 6.77
CA ARG A 190 -9.82 17.48 6.36
C ARG A 190 -10.95 18.06 5.49
N ASP A 191 -12.16 17.57 5.70
CA ASP A 191 -13.38 18.00 4.99
C ASP A 191 -13.27 17.86 3.46
N LYS A 192 -12.51 16.86 2.99
CA LYS A 192 -12.36 16.55 1.56
C LYS A 192 -12.80 15.13 1.28
N ASP A 193 -13.26 14.89 0.07
CA ASP A 193 -13.61 13.56 -0.42
C ASP A 193 -13.20 13.44 -1.89
N SER A 194 -11.89 13.47 -2.11
CA SER A 194 -11.36 13.50 -3.47
C SER A 194 -11.66 12.24 -4.28
N CYS A 195 -11.88 11.11 -3.62
CA CYS A 195 -12.23 9.86 -4.32
C CYS A 195 -13.66 9.90 -4.89
N SER A 196 -14.63 10.39 -4.11
CA SER A 196 -16.02 10.50 -4.57
C SER A 196 -16.31 11.80 -5.33
N LYS A 197 -15.75 12.92 -4.86
CA LYS A 197 -16.08 14.25 -5.38
C LYS A 197 -15.08 14.82 -6.38
N GLY A 198 -13.92 14.20 -6.54
CA GLY A 198 -12.88 14.66 -7.42
C GLY A 198 -11.85 15.59 -6.78
N LEU A 199 -10.95 16.07 -7.61
CA LEU A 199 -9.91 17.02 -7.25
C LEU A 199 -10.26 18.40 -7.81
N TYR A 200 -10.11 19.43 -6.97
CA TYR A 200 -10.44 20.81 -7.32
C TYR A 200 -9.22 21.70 -7.16
N GLU A 201 -9.11 22.64 -8.09
CA GLU A 201 -8.18 23.75 -8.03
C GLU A 201 -8.63 24.78 -6.96
N LYS A 202 -7.75 25.74 -6.65
CA LYS A 202 -8.04 26.78 -5.64
C LYS A 202 -9.20 27.70 -6.04
N ASP A 203 -9.46 27.83 -7.34
CA ASP A 203 -10.55 28.63 -7.90
C ASP A 203 -11.90 27.89 -7.95
N GLY A 204 -11.93 26.64 -7.47
CA GLY A 204 -13.14 25.81 -7.41
C GLY A 204 -13.45 25.04 -8.69
N LYS A 205 -12.59 25.11 -9.71
CA LYS A 205 -12.73 24.27 -10.91
C LYS A 205 -12.20 22.88 -10.67
N VAL A 206 -12.74 21.91 -11.40
CA VAL A 206 -12.22 20.54 -11.40
C VAL A 206 -10.79 20.56 -11.96
N ALA A 207 -9.88 19.89 -11.28
CA ALA A 207 -8.51 19.75 -11.73
C ALA A 207 -8.46 18.86 -12.98
N VAL A 208 -7.54 19.20 -13.88
CA VAL A 208 -7.35 18.48 -15.15
C VAL A 208 -5.96 17.83 -15.15
N ASN A 209 -5.88 16.59 -15.58
CA ASN A 209 -4.59 15.92 -15.71
C ASN A 209 -3.85 16.36 -16.99
N PRO A 210 -2.55 16.03 -17.17
CA PRO A 210 -1.80 16.43 -18.36
C PRO A 210 -2.34 15.91 -19.69
N LEU A 211 -3.26 14.95 -19.69
CA LEU A 211 -3.94 14.44 -20.88
C LEU A 211 -5.25 15.21 -21.19
N GLY A 212 -5.58 16.24 -20.41
CA GLY A 212 -6.80 17.01 -20.57
C GLY A 212 -8.06 16.36 -19.98
N ILE A 213 -7.90 15.34 -19.12
CA ILE A 213 -9.02 14.62 -18.50
C ILE A 213 -9.35 15.28 -17.17
N GLU A 214 -10.60 15.62 -16.95
CA GLU A 214 -11.12 16.15 -15.69
C GLU A 214 -11.13 15.08 -14.61
N LEU A 215 -10.71 15.46 -13.40
CA LEU A 215 -10.59 14.57 -12.25
C LEU A 215 -11.83 14.68 -11.35
N GLU A 216 -12.99 14.36 -11.90
CA GLU A 216 -14.30 14.55 -11.27
C GLU A 216 -14.60 13.62 -10.10
N GLY A 217 -13.82 12.56 -9.92
CA GLY A 217 -14.03 11.55 -8.86
C GLY A 217 -14.84 10.35 -9.32
N CYS A 218 -15.42 9.63 -8.35
CA CYS A 218 -16.18 8.43 -8.63
C CYS A 218 -17.59 8.76 -9.13
N PRO A 219 -18.01 8.28 -10.32
CA PRO A 219 -19.35 8.54 -10.85
C PRO A 219 -20.47 7.90 -10.03
N LEU A 220 -20.16 6.91 -9.17
CA LEU A 220 -21.12 6.29 -8.25
C LEU A 220 -21.12 6.92 -6.85
N ASP A 221 -20.29 7.92 -6.61
CA ASP A 221 -20.15 8.56 -5.30
C ASP A 221 -19.79 7.54 -4.19
N GLU A 222 -18.97 6.53 -4.54
CA GLU A 222 -18.58 5.45 -3.63
C GLU A 222 -17.88 5.96 -2.37
N LYS A 223 -18.20 5.36 -1.23
CA LYS A 223 -17.65 5.73 0.09
C LYS A 223 -16.26 5.12 0.29
N ILE A 224 -15.34 5.46 -0.61
CA ILE A 224 -14.01 4.85 -0.68
C ILE A 224 -13.18 5.17 0.57
N SER A 225 -13.28 6.38 1.13
CA SER A 225 -12.48 6.77 2.30
C SER A 225 -12.90 6.04 3.58
N GLU A 226 -14.17 5.71 3.73
CA GLU A 226 -14.71 4.95 4.87
C GLU A 226 -14.32 3.48 4.81
N MET A 227 -14.27 2.91 3.60
CA MET A 227 -13.87 1.52 3.41
C MET A 227 -12.46 1.22 3.93
N PRO A 228 -11.39 1.99 3.58
CA PRO A 228 -10.07 1.82 4.16
C PRO A 228 -10.03 1.91 5.68
N LEU A 229 -10.83 2.75 6.32
CA LEU A 229 -10.88 2.84 7.78
C LEU A 229 -11.30 1.52 8.41
N LEU A 230 -12.36 0.90 7.89
CA LEU A 230 -12.82 -0.42 8.37
C LEU A 230 -11.82 -1.52 8.02
N ARG A 231 -11.26 -1.47 6.82
CA ARG A 231 -10.31 -2.51 6.38
C ARG A 231 -8.99 -2.47 7.16
N LYS A 232 -8.48 -1.30 7.54
CA LYS A 232 -7.32 -1.13 8.43
C LYS A 232 -7.56 -1.75 9.81
N GLN A 233 -8.81 -1.80 10.26
CA GLN A 233 -9.21 -2.43 11.52
C GLN A 233 -9.46 -3.95 11.36
N GLY A 234 -9.29 -4.50 10.17
CA GLY A 234 -9.55 -5.89 9.85
C GLY A 234 -11.02 -6.22 9.59
N ASP A 235 -11.92 -5.21 9.59
CA ASP A 235 -13.34 -5.43 9.32
C ASP A 235 -13.63 -5.46 7.81
N ALA A 236 -13.29 -6.59 7.19
CA ALA A 236 -13.46 -6.78 5.74
C ALA A 236 -14.94 -6.79 5.32
N ILE A 237 -15.83 -7.32 6.17
CA ILE A 237 -17.27 -7.38 5.88
C ILE A 237 -17.87 -5.98 5.91
N GLY A 238 -17.55 -5.19 6.93
CA GLY A 238 -18.00 -3.80 7.03
C GLY A 238 -17.46 -2.93 5.89
N ALA A 239 -16.20 -3.13 5.51
CA ALA A 239 -15.58 -2.44 4.39
C ALA A 239 -16.30 -2.74 3.07
N LEU A 240 -16.59 -4.02 2.80
CA LEU A 240 -17.35 -4.44 1.62
C LEU A 240 -18.78 -3.89 1.63
N ALA A 241 -19.43 -3.91 2.79
CA ALA A 241 -20.79 -3.40 2.95
C ALA A 241 -20.89 -1.91 2.56
N LEU A 242 -19.89 -1.09 2.91
CA LEU A 242 -19.87 0.33 2.54
C LEU A 242 -19.78 0.54 1.04
N ILE A 243 -18.90 -0.20 0.37
CA ILE A 243 -18.78 -0.09 -1.11
C ILE A 243 -20.03 -0.62 -1.81
N ALA A 244 -20.63 -1.70 -1.31
CA ALA A 244 -21.79 -2.31 -1.92
C ALA A 244 -23.07 -1.44 -1.85
N VAL A 245 -23.11 -0.41 -1.01
CA VAL A 245 -24.21 0.57 -0.97
C VAL A 245 -24.31 1.31 -2.30
N ASP A 246 -23.19 1.80 -2.81
CA ASP A 246 -23.14 2.61 -4.02
C ASP A 246 -22.81 1.75 -5.26
N ASN A 247 -22.10 0.64 -5.07
CA ASN A 247 -21.71 -0.29 -6.12
C ASN A 247 -22.00 -1.76 -5.73
N PRO A 248 -23.26 -2.21 -5.84
CA PRO A 248 -23.65 -3.58 -5.49
C PRO A 248 -22.99 -4.65 -6.34
N MET A 249 -22.43 -4.28 -7.51
CA MET A 249 -21.73 -5.22 -8.40
C MET A 249 -20.27 -5.46 -7.96
N CYS A 250 -19.70 -4.63 -7.11
CA CYS A 250 -18.33 -4.78 -6.63
C CYS A 250 -18.04 -6.19 -6.05
N PRO A 251 -18.88 -6.78 -5.18
CA PRO A 251 -18.66 -8.13 -4.66
C PRO A 251 -18.77 -9.23 -5.73
N GLY A 252 -19.52 -9.00 -6.79
CA GLY A 252 -19.73 -10.00 -7.85
C GLY A 252 -18.67 -9.96 -8.94
N THR A 253 -18.31 -8.78 -9.41
CA THR A 253 -17.39 -8.59 -10.54
C THR A 253 -15.98 -8.18 -10.10
N GLY A 254 -15.81 -7.70 -8.86
CA GLY A 254 -14.57 -7.09 -8.40
C GLY A 254 -14.22 -5.81 -9.16
N HIS A 255 -15.19 -5.21 -9.84
CA HIS A 255 -14.97 -4.10 -10.74
C HIS A 255 -14.89 -2.77 -9.99
N ARG A 256 -13.86 -1.99 -10.31
CA ARG A 256 -13.78 -0.57 -9.99
C ARG A 256 -14.08 0.23 -11.25
N ILE A 257 -14.93 1.23 -11.12
CA ILE A 257 -15.30 2.10 -12.24
C ILE A 257 -14.24 3.19 -12.44
N CYS A 258 -13.67 3.67 -11.35
CA CYS A 258 -12.55 4.62 -11.38
C CYS A 258 -11.19 3.94 -11.79
#